data_96a65238f1acd2baf388f350402092af
#
_entry.id   96a65238f1acd2baf388f350402092af
#
_cell.length_a   1.000
_cell.length_b   1.000
_cell.length_c   1.000
_cell.angle_alpha   90.00
_cell.angle_beta   90.00
_cell.angle_gamma   90.00
#
_symmetry.space_group_name_H-M   'P 1'
#
loop_
_entity.id
_entity.type
_entity.pdbx_description
1 polymer ?
#
loop_
_entity_poly.entity_id
_entity_poly.type
_entity_poly.pdbx_seq_one_letter_code
_entity_poly.pdbx_strand_id
1 'polypeptide(L)'
;MPHKNKKKNKATRKKTNKKYINVSEGGAAFIKGGYGCIFRPAIGCVGHKRRPNYISKLLINEYAKREYDYISKINSRLTKLPVDVKKYLLLDNIEMCEPGKLSPDDLINIETVCGDTLMRINDETTKGSINAYNINNNLNKFKIINMPELGISLHDFMDNNKLDPVNLIEINNIIITYVLNVLPYLNKTGVVHGDIKAPNILFSKENVKIPVLIDWGLSYVSNNDKKGIPEDLYTLRIQWQHPFSTFLFSRDVVAQYVSFLNKLKHEKIKITRESIRIFVIPLFSNFKKKNTRVYNILKSVFSSSFDTGYKAYIKDNTPSSRDNIVEQIFSNYFINYVLDVLIAYTTNIGENATGSIVFDLSKYFNDVYLYNVDIWGIVSIFYQYLLFPSTKFNMPV
;
A
#
# COMPACT_ATOMS: atom_id res chain seq x y z
N MET A 1 33.30 -46.69 27.17
CA MET A 1 32.02 -45.96 27.21
C MET A 1 31.92 -45.10 25.94
N PRO A 2 30.87 -45.25 25.12
CA PRO A 2 30.85 -44.72 23.78
C PRO A 2 30.29 -43.29 23.71
N HIS A 3 30.94 -42.44 22.91
CA HIS A 3 30.54 -41.11 22.55
C HIS A 3 29.25 -41.10 21.73
N LYS A 4 28.24 -40.36 22.19
CA LYS A 4 26.99 -40.09 21.45
C LYS A 4 27.19 -38.94 20.46
N ASN A 5 27.23 -39.24 19.17
CA ASN A 5 27.14 -38.30 18.08
C ASN A 5 25.73 -37.68 17.99
N LYS A 6 25.58 -36.39 18.25
CA LYS A 6 24.36 -35.63 17.96
C LYS A 6 24.34 -35.22 16.46
N LYS A 7 23.51 -35.88 15.68
CA LYS A 7 23.19 -35.46 14.32
C LYS A 7 22.43 -34.13 14.35
N LYS A 8 23.02 -33.08 13.76
CA LYS A 8 22.35 -31.81 13.47
C LYS A 8 21.47 -32.01 12.23
N ASN A 9 20.17 -31.95 12.38
CA ASN A 9 19.24 -31.89 11.27
C ASN A 9 19.37 -30.52 10.59
N LYS A 10 19.95 -30.50 9.41
CA LYS A 10 19.89 -29.35 8.48
C LYS A 10 18.52 -29.37 7.80
N ALA A 11 17.66 -28.42 8.16
CA ALA A 11 16.43 -28.16 7.42
C ALA A 11 16.81 -27.59 6.04
N THR A 12 16.67 -28.40 5.02
CA THR A 12 16.83 -28.00 3.62
C THR A 12 15.61 -27.15 3.22
N ARG A 13 15.81 -25.84 3.11
CA ARG A 13 14.86 -24.92 2.47
C ARG A 13 14.72 -25.35 1.00
N LYS A 14 13.59 -25.94 0.63
CA LYS A 14 13.23 -26.20 -0.76
C LYS A 14 13.14 -24.87 -1.49
N LYS A 15 14.12 -24.58 -2.38
CA LYS A 15 13.99 -23.54 -3.40
C LYS A 15 12.89 -23.98 -4.37
N THR A 16 11.75 -23.32 -4.32
CA THR A 16 10.74 -23.44 -5.37
C THR A 16 11.27 -22.74 -6.62
N ASN A 17 11.85 -23.53 -7.52
CA ASN A 17 12.12 -23.09 -8.88
C ASN A 17 10.77 -22.74 -9.52
N LYS A 18 10.45 -21.46 -9.68
CA LYS A 18 9.37 -21.03 -10.58
C LYS A 18 9.78 -21.40 -12.00
N LYS A 19 9.34 -22.56 -12.47
CA LYS A 19 9.38 -22.91 -13.89
C LYS A 19 8.54 -21.89 -14.64
N TYR A 20 9.16 -21.16 -15.56
CA TYR A 20 8.43 -20.41 -16.58
C TYR A 20 7.66 -21.46 -17.42
N ILE A 21 6.36 -21.49 -17.24
CA ILE A 21 5.48 -22.38 -18.02
C ILE A 21 5.36 -21.75 -19.41
N ASN A 22 5.74 -22.50 -20.45
CA ASN A 22 5.40 -22.16 -21.82
C ASN A 22 3.89 -22.05 -21.92
N VAL A 23 3.38 -20.86 -22.20
CA VAL A 23 1.96 -20.53 -22.17
C VAL A 23 1.33 -21.07 -23.46
N SER A 24 0.59 -22.17 -23.36
CA SER A 24 -0.45 -22.58 -24.31
C SER A 24 -1.58 -21.53 -24.29
N GLU A 25 -2.48 -21.50 -25.26
CA GLU A 25 -3.47 -20.47 -25.58
C GLU A 25 -4.41 -20.00 -24.44
N GLY A 26 -4.29 -20.51 -23.23
CA GLY A 26 -5.05 -20.14 -22.04
C GLY A 26 -4.22 -19.35 -21.02
N GLY A 27 -4.83 -18.41 -20.30
CA GLY A 27 -4.21 -17.67 -19.20
C GLY A 27 -4.45 -18.37 -17.87
N ALA A 28 -3.46 -18.36 -16.99
CA ALA A 28 -3.63 -18.84 -15.61
C ALA A 28 -3.71 -17.67 -14.63
N ALA A 29 -4.45 -17.84 -13.54
CA ALA A 29 -4.37 -16.94 -12.41
C ALA A 29 -2.97 -17.03 -11.79
N PHE A 30 -2.25 -15.90 -11.66
CA PHE A 30 -0.85 -15.92 -11.24
C PHE A 30 -0.52 -15.00 -10.07
N ILE A 31 -1.30 -13.93 -9.84
CA ILE A 31 -1.11 -13.00 -8.73
C ILE A 31 -2.43 -12.79 -7.99
N LYS A 32 -2.38 -12.88 -6.66
CA LYS A 32 -3.47 -12.51 -5.76
C LYS A 32 -3.40 -11.01 -5.49
N GLY A 33 -4.47 -10.29 -5.81
CA GLY A 33 -4.65 -8.89 -5.42
C GLY A 33 -5.52 -8.74 -4.18
N GLY A 34 -5.57 -7.53 -3.61
CA GLY A 34 -6.38 -7.24 -2.43
C GLY A 34 -7.89 -7.43 -2.63
N TYR A 35 -8.38 -7.17 -3.84
CA TYR A 35 -9.81 -7.22 -4.19
C TYR A 35 -10.10 -8.08 -5.43
N GLY A 36 -9.09 -8.67 -6.04
CA GLY A 36 -9.20 -9.46 -7.26
C GLY A 36 -7.99 -10.32 -7.48
N CYS A 37 -7.94 -11.00 -8.60
CA CYS A 37 -6.80 -11.78 -9.03
C CYS A 37 -6.45 -11.48 -10.48
N ILE A 38 -5.18 -11.65 -10.83
CA ILE A 38 -4.63 -11.28 -12.13
C ILE A 38 -4.39 -12.53 -12.95
N PHE A 39 -4.84 -12.49 -14.20
CA PHE A 39 -4.67 -13.53 -15.21
C PHE A 39 -3.66 -13.09 -16.26
N ARG A 40 -2.85 -14.04 -16.69
CA ARG A 40 -1.87 -13.86 -17.75
C ARG A 40 -1.81 -15.09 -18.64
N PRO A 41 -1.97 -14.96 -19.96
CA PRO A 41 -2.49 -13.79 -20.69
C PRO A 41 -3.91 -13.39 -20.24
N ALA A 42 -4.36 -12.23 -20.75
CA ALA A 42 -5.67 -11.67 -20.38
C ALA A 42 -6.81 -12.63 -20.70
N ILE A 43 -7.87 -12.60 -19.87
CA ILE A 43 -9.16 -13.22 -20.19
C ILE A 43 -9.83 -12.42 -21.32
N GLY A 44 -10.47 -13.11 -22.29
CA GLY A 44 -11.25 -12.44 -23.31
C GLY A 44 -12.53 -11.82 -22.74
N CYS A 45 -12.95 -10.68 -23.29
CA CYS A 45 -14.29 -10.16 -23.07
C CYS A 45 -15.35 -11.00 -23.79
N VAL A 46 -16.60 -10.98 -23.33
CA VAL A 46 -17.72 -11.61 -24.04
C VAL A 46 -17.76 -11.13 -25.49
N GLY A 47 -17.76 -12.05 -26.44
CA GLY A 47 -17.80 -11.74 -27.87
C GLY A 47 -16.49 -11.26 -28.50
N HIS A 48 -15.41 -11.15 -27.74
CA HIS A 48 -14.12 -10.69 -28.21
C HIS A 48 -13.00 -11.72 -27.97
N LYS A 49 -12.04 -11.74 -28.89
CA LYS A 49 -10.82 -12.54 -28.72
C LYS A 49 -9.94 -11.94 -27.63
N ARG A 50 -9.10 -12.78 -27.01
CA ARG A 50 -8.08 -12.34 -26.07
C ARG A 50 -7.10 -11.40 -26.77
N ARG A 51 -6.69 -10.37 -26.03
CA ARG A 51 -5.65 -9.44 -26.50
C ARG A 51 -4.27 -9.99 -26.14
N PRO A 52 -3.37 -10.18 -27.12
CA PRO A 52 -1.98 -10.51 -26.81
C PRO A 52 -1.33 -9.36 -26.04
N ASN A 53 -0.37 -9.67 -25.18
CA ASN A 53 0.35 -8.69 -24.35
C ASN A 53 -0.53 -7.87 -23.39
N TYR A 54 -1.67 -8.42 -22.98
CA TYR A 54 -2.54 -7.89 -21.93
C TYR A 54 -2.65 -8.85 -20.78
N ILE A 55 -2.95 -8.29 -19.62
CA ILE A 55 -3.37 -9.02 -18.42
C ILE A 55 -4.80 -8.62 -18.06
N SER A 56 -5.49 -9.47 -17.31
CA SER A 56 -6.81 -9.19 -16.79
C SER A 56 -6.79 -9.20 -15.27
N LYS A 57 -7.38 -8.19 -14.65
CA LYS A 57 -7.73 -8.20 -13.23
C LYS A 57 -9.19 -8.63 -13.11
N LEU A 58 -9.45 -9.83 -12.58
CA LEU A 58 -10.80 -10.34 -12.31
C LEU A 58 -11.26 -9.84 -10.95
N LEU A 59 -12.37 -9.14 -10.93
CA LEU A 59 -12.93 -8.50 -9.73
C LEU A 59 -14.43 -8.77 -9.63
N ILE A 60 -14.97 -8.68 -8.42
CA ILE A 60 -16.41 -8.60 -8.20
C ILE A 60 -16.93 -7.32 -8.85
N ASN A 61 -18.13 -7.36 -9.42
CA ASN A 61 -18.74 -6.25 -10.19
C ASN A 61 -18.60 -4.87 -9.53
N GLU A 62 -18.92 -4.78 -8.25
CA GLU A 62 -18.86 -3.52 -7.50
C GLU A 62 -17.43 -2.96 -7.43
N TYR A 63 -16.46 -3.80 -7.10
CA TYR A 63 -15.05 -3.39 -7.00
C TYR A 63 -14.47 -3.04 -8.38
N ALA A 64 -14.82 -3.81 -9.43
CA ALA A 64 -14.39 -3.53 -10.78
C ALA A 64 -14.89 -2.18 -11.26
N LYS A 65 -16.19 -1.90 -11.07
CA LYS A 65 -16.80 -0.63 -11.44
C LYS A 65 -16.13 0.52 -10.70
N ARG A 66 -15.98 0.41 -9.40
CA ARG A 66 -15.33 1.43 -8.57
C ARG A 66 -13.90 1.72 -9.04
N GLU A 67 -13.08 0.68 -9.25
CA GLU A 67 -11.70 0.83 -9.72
C GLU A 67 -11.63 1.47 -11.11
N TYR A 68 -12.48 1.03 -12.03
CA TYR A 68 -12.53 1.58 -13.39
C TYR A 68 -13.03 3.03 -13.44
N ASP A 69 -14.04 3.37 -12.63
CA ASP A 69 -14.54 4.74 -12.50
C ASP A 69 -13.44 5.67 -11.96
N TYR A 70 -12.62 5.20 -11.00
CA TYR A 70 -11.45 5.94 -10.52
C TYR A 70 -10.41 6.13 -11.61
N ILE A 71 -10.03 5.08 -12.32
CA ILE A 71 -9.08 5.17 -13.44
C ILE A 71 -9.58 6.19 -14.47
N SER A 72 -10.86 6.12 -14.85
CA SER A 72 -11.47 7.04 -15.82
C SER A 72 -11.47 8.49 -15.32
N LYS A 73 -11.81 8.71 -14.04
CA LYS A 73 -11.80 10.03 -13.41
C LYS A 73 -10.38 10.61 -13.36
N ILE A 74 -9.40 9.78 -12.97
CA ILE A 74 -7.99 10.18 -12.92
C ILE A 74 -7.49 10.49 -14.32
N ASN A 75 -7.75 9.63 -15.30
CA ASN A 75 -7.33 9.83 -16.67
C ASN A 75 -7.88 11.14 -17.23
N SER A 76 -9.15 11.47 -16.96
CA SER A 76 -9.75 12.75 -17.38
C SER A 76 -9.04 13.97 -16.77
N ARG A 77 -8.56 13.89 -15.54
CA ARG A 77 -7.78 14.96 -14.89
C ARG A 77 -6.37 15.08 -15.46
N LEU A 78 -5.79 13.95 -15.84
CA LEU A 78 -4.42 13.86 -16.32
C LEU A 78 -4.28 13.99 -17.85
N THR A 79 -5.39 14.26 -18.57
CA THR A 79 -5.37 14.43 -20.04
C THR A 79 -4.42 15.54 -20.49
N LYS A 80 -4.29 16.61 -19.70
CA LYS A 80 -3.44 17.78 -20.00
C LYS A 80 -1.97 17.62 -19.59
N LEU A 81 -1.61 16.47 -19.00
CA LEU A 81 -0.21 16.22 -18.65
C LEU A 81 0.67 16.13 -19.91
N PRO A 82 1.92 16.59 -19.81
CA PRO A 82 2.92 16.37 -20.86
C PRO A 82 3.07 14.86 -21.18
N VAL A 83 3.34 14.54 -22.43
CA VAL A 83 3.52 13.13 -22.88
C VAL A 83 4.65 12.45 -22.10
N ASP A 84 5.71 13.19 -21.81
CA ASP A 84 6.85 12.66 -21.04
C ASP A 84 6.48 12.27 -19.61
N VAL A 85 5.41 12.82 -19.04
CA VAL A 85 4.91 12.44 -17.71
C VAL A 85 3.97 11.25 -17.83
N LYS A 86 3.10 11.23 -18.84
CA LYS A 86 2.12 10.15 -19.04
C LYS A 86 2.76 8.77 -19.18
N LYS A 87 3.96 8.69 -19.78
CA LYS A 87 4.69 7.41 -19.94
C LYS A 87 5.00 6.70 -18.61
N TYR A 88 4.96 7.42 -17.48
CA TYR A 88 5.17 6.87 -16.15
C TYR A 88 3.87 6.39 -15.47
N LEU A 89 2.73 6.51 -16.13
CA LEU A 89 1.42 6.21 -15.55
C LEU A 89 0.68 5.21 -16.45
N LEU A 90 0.25 4.09 -15.91
CA LEU A 90 -0.62 3.17 -16.65
C LEU A 90 -2.07 3.63 -16.50
N LEU A 91 -2.54 4.40 -17.47
CA LEU A 91 -3.91 4.93 -17.52
C LEU A 91 -4.58 4.71 -18.90
N ASP A 92 -3.79 4.51 -19.92
CA ASP A 92 -4.28 4.31 -21.29
C ASP A 92 -4.44 2.83 -21.63
N ASN A 93 -5.31 2.54 -22.59
CA ASN A 93 -5.59 1.19 -23.07
C ASN A 93 -6.13 0.24 -22.00
N ILE A 94 -6.80 0.78 -20.99
CA ILE A 94 -7.49 0.03 -19.95
C ILE A 94 -8.96 -0.11 -20.34
N GLU A 95 -9.49 -1.33 -20.28
CA GLU A 95 -10.87 -1.63 -20.65
C GLU A 95 -11.54 -2.50 -19.58
N MET A 96 -12.74 -2.12 -19.18
CA MET A 96 -13.58 -2.96 -18.32
C MET A 96 -14.64 -3.65 -19.15
N CYS A 97 -14.78 -4.95 -19.02
CA CYS A 97 -15.80 -5.74 -19.73
C CYS A 97 -16.29 -6.94 -18.90
N GLU A 98 -17.29 -7.63 -19.45
CA GLU A 98 -17.73 -8.92 -18.92
C GLU A 98 -16.74 -10.01 -19.32
N PRO A 99 -16.31 -10.87 -18.36
CA PRO A 99 -15.41 -11.96 -18.68
C PRO A 99 -16.09 -12.97 -19.62
N GLY A 100 -15.42 -13.30 -20.69
CA GLY A 100 -15.79 -14.45 -21.51
C GLY A 100 -15.60 -15.76 -20.75
N LYS A 101 -16.11 -16.87 -21.29
CA LYS A 101 -15.97 -18.19 -20.68
C LYS A 101 -14.49 -18.51 -20.42
N LEU A 102 -14.19 -18.87 -19.19
CA LEU A 102 -12.85 -19.30 -18.77
C LEU A 102 -12.55 -20.67 -19.36
N SER A 103 -11.37 -20.79 -19.96
CA SER A 103 -10.84 -22.06 -20.47
C SER A 103 -10.34 -22.94 -19.31
N PRO A 104 -10.10 -24.25 -19.56
CA PRO A 104 -9.47 -25.11 -18.55
C PRO A 104 -8.14 -24.54 -18.02
N ASP A 105 -7.34 -23.91 -18.87
CA ASP A 105 -6.06 -23.30 -18.49
C ASP A 105 -6.26 -22.09 -17.57
N ASP A 106 -7.31 -21.27 -17.78
CA ASP A 106 -7.66 -20.16 -16.91
C ASP A 106 -8.04 -20.63 -15.50
N LEU A 107 -8.56 -21.83 -15.38
CA LEU A 107 -8.98 -22.41 -14.10
C LEU A 107 -7.82 -23.00 -13.30
N ILE A 108 -6.64 -23.15 -13.93
CA ILE A 108 -5.44 -23.60 -13.22
C ILE A 108 -5.11 -22.61 -12.10
N ASN A 109 -4.96 -23.10 -10.87
CA ASN A 109 -4.64 -22.32 -9.66
C ASN A 109 -5.69 -21.25 -9.26
N ILE A 110 -6.87 -21.22 -9.87
CA ILE A 110 -7.86 -20.17 -9.59
C ILE A 110 -8.26 -20.15 -8.09
N GLU A 111 -8.44 -21.31 -7.48
CA GLU A 111 -8.81 -21.38 -6.06
C GLU A 111 -7.67 -20.94 -5.14
N THR A 112 -6.43 -21.25 -5.48
CA THR A 112 -5.25 -20.86 -4.72
C THR A 112 -4.99 -19.35 -4.82
N VAL A 113 -5.16 -18.79 -6.02
CA VAL A 113 -4.83 -17.39 -6.30
C VAL A 113 -6.02 -16.46 -6.07
N CYS A 114 -7.22 -16.88 -6.52
CA CYS A 114 -8.44 -16.07 -6.46
C CYS A 114 -9.33 -16.39 -5.24
N GLY A 115 -8.95 -17.34 -4.40
CA GLY A 115 -9.79 -17.88 -3.32
C GLY A 115 -10.45 -16.81 -2.45
N ASP A 116 -9.70 -15.79 -2.03
CA ASP A 116 -10.26 -14.68 -1.23
C ASP A 116 -11.31 -13.87 -2.00
N THR A 117 -11.14 -13.70 -3.31
CA THR A 117 -12.11 -13.00 -4.17
C THR A 117 -13.38 -13.85 -4.33
N LEU A 118 -13.21 -15.15 -4.53
CA LEU A 118 -14.32 -16.09 -4.66
C LEU A 118 -15.10 -16.21 -3.34
N MET A 119 -14.42 -16.26 -2.20
CA MET A 119 -15.06 -16.32 -0.87
C MET A 119 -15.91 -15.10 -0.55
N ARG A 120 -15.55 -13.91 -1.02
CA ARG A 120 -16.31 -12.67 -0.75
C ARG A 120 -17.67 -12.62 -1.45
N ILE A 121 -17.89 -13.44 -2.47
CA ILE A 121 -19.19 -13.52 -3.18
C ILE A 121 -20.11 -14.53 -2.52
N ASN A 122 -19.61 -15.35 -1.62
CA ASN A 122 -20.39 -16.34 -0.89
C ASN A 122 -21.28 -15.65 0.16
N ASP A 123 -22.20 -14.84 -0.33
CA ASP A 123 -23.30 -14.27 0.43
C ASP A 123 -24.41 -15.32 0.58
N GLU A 124 -25.28 -15.17 1.61
CA GLU A 124 -26.36 -16.09 1.97
C GLU A 124 -27.31 -16.43 0.82
N THR A 125 -27.27 -15.66 -0.27
CA THR A 125 -28.08 -15.87 -1.48
C THR A 125 -27.50 -16.89 -2.47
N THR A 126 -26.25 -17.29 -2.33
CA THR A 126 -25.60 -18.29 -3.21
C THR A 126 -25.68 -19.68 -2.58
N LYS A 127 -26.52 -20.55 -3.14
CA LYS A 127 -26.53 -21.98 -2.81
C LYS A 127 -25.20 -22.63 -3.25
N GLY A 128 -24.15 -22.45 -2.45
CA GLY A 128 -22.83 -23.05 -2.67
C GLY A 128 -21.71 -22.02 -2.96
N SER A 129 -20.48 -22.33 -2.54
CA SER A 129 -19.31 -21.51 -2.79
C SER A 129 -18.93 -21.49 -4.27
N ILE A 130 -18.53 -20.33 -4.80
CA ILE A 130 -17.96 -20.25 -6.16
C ILE A 130 -16.55 -20.86 -6.12
N ASN A 131 -16.29 -21.76 -7.06
CA ASN A 131 -15.04 -22.49 -7.19
C ASN A 131 -14.71 -22.74 -8.68
N ALA A 132 -13.62 -23.44 -8.99
CA ALA A 132 -13.19 -23.73 -10.35
C ALA A 132 -14.25 -24.45 -11.19
N TYR A 133 -15.10 -25.30 -10.60
CA TYR A 133 -16.10 -26.07 -11.31
C TYR A 133 -17.32 -25.27 -11.74
N ASN A 134 -17.70 -24.25 -10.96
CA ASN A 134 -18.94 -23.52 -11.18
C ASN A 134 -18.76 -22.03 -11.53
N ILE A 135 -17.53 -21.50 -11.53
CA ILE A 135 -17.28 -20.07 -11.82
C ILE A 135 -17.82 -19.64 -13.19
N ASN A 136 -17.74 -20.51 -14.21
CA ASN A 136 -18.27 -20.22 -15.53
C ASN A 136 -19.80 -20.02 -15.55
N ASN A 137 -20.52 -20.53 -14.57
CA ASN A 137 -21.96 -20.33 -14.40
C ASN A 137 -22.26 -19.07 -13.58
N ASN A 138 -21.25 -18.42 -13.02
CA ASN A 138 -21.36 -17.28 -12.15
C ASN A 138 -20.58 -16.05 -12.67
N LEU A 139 -20.15 -16.04 -13.93
CA LEU A 139 -19.36 -14.95 -14.52
C LEU A 139 -20.08 -13.59 -14.48
N ASN A 140 -21.40 -13.59 -14.46
CA ASN A 140 -22.21 -12.38 -14.30
C ASN A 140 -21.96 -11.62 -12.99
N LYS A 141 -21.34 -12.25 -11.98
CA LYS A 141 -20.97 -11.61 -10.71
C LYS A 141 -19.62 -10.89 -10.78
N PHE A 142 -18.90 -11.04 -11.88
CA PHE A 142 -17.55 -10.52 -12.08
C PHE A 142 -17.48 -9.57 -13.27
N LYS A 143 -16.49 -8.71 -13.23
CA LYS A 143 -15.95 -7.96 -14.37
C LYS A 143 -14.45 -8.19 -14.44
N ILE A 144 -13.90 -7.96 -15.60
CA ILE A 144 -12.46 -7.90 -15.80
C ILE A 144 -12.05 -6.50 -16.20
N ILE A 145 -10.90 -6.08 -15.69
CA ILE A 145 -10.19 -4.89 -16.17
C ILE A 145 -8.98 -5.40 -16.94
N ASN A 146 -9.02 -5.23 -18.25
CA ASN A 146 -7.93 -5.57 -19.17
C ASN A 146 -6.98 -4.39 -19.28
N MET A 147 -5.69 -4.63 -19.14
CA MET A 147 -4.66 -3.61 -19.22
C MET A 147 -3.39 -4.17 -19.89
N PRO A 148 -2.56 -3.31 -20.52
CA PRO A 148 -1.29 -3.70 -21.09
C PRO A 148 -0.42 -4.46 -20.08
N GLU A 149 0.21 -5.53 -20.52
CA GLU A 149 1.16 -6.27 -19.72
C GLU A 149 2.50 -5.54 -19.69
N LEU A 150 2.91 -5.07 -18.53
CA LEU A 150 4.22 -4.46 -18.27
C LEU A 150 5.25 -5.55 -17.89
N GLY A 151 6.49 -5.11 -17.68
CA GLY A 151 7.57 -5.97 -17.25
C GLY A 151 7.47 -6.39 -15.78
N ILE A 152 8.62 -6.47 -15.10
CA ILE A 152 8.71 -6.88 -13.69
C ILE A 152 8.44 -5.70 -12.77
N SER A 153 7.95 -5.98 -11.56
CA SER A 153 7.81 -4.95 -10.54
C SER A 153 9.17 -4.52 -9.98
N LEU A 154 9.23 -3.31 -9.45
CA LEU A 154 10.42 -2.83 -8.72
C LEU A 154 10.73 -3.77 -7.54
N HIS A 155 9.71 -4.32 -6.88
CA HIS A 155 9.90 -5.30 -5.81
C HIS A 155 10.61 -6.57 -6.32
N ASP A 156 10.11 -7.19 -7.40
CA ASP A 156 10.74 -8.38 -7.99
C ASP A 156 12.13 -8.08 -8.54
N PHE A 157 12.34 -6.86 -9.07
CA PHE A 157 13.65 -6.43 -9.54
C PHE A 157 14.66 -6.37 -8.38
N MET A 158 14.26 -5.80 -7.26
CA MET A 158 15.11 -5.72 -6.05
C MET A 158 15.41 -7.10 -5.47
N ASP A 159 14.45 -8.01 -5.46
CA ASP A 159 14.62 -9.38 -4.93
C ASP A 159 15.51 -10.24 -5.83
N ASN A 160 15.37 -10.12 -7.16
CA ASN A 160 16.08 -10.96 -8.12
C ASN A 160 17.53 -10.51 -8.36
N ASN A 161 17.80 -9.21 -8.30
CA ASN A 161 19.10 -8.65 -8.68
C ASN A 161 20.02 -8.42 -7.49
N LYS A 162 20.03 -9.29 -6.49
CA LYS A 162 20.90 -9.17 -5.31
C LYS A 162 21.49 -7.76 -5.25
N LEU A 163 20.90 -6.88 -4.48
CA LEU A 163 21.21 -5.43 -4.45
C LEU A 163 22.72 -5.18 -4.38
N ASP A 164 23.37 -5.11 -5.53
CA ASP A 164 24.74 -4.62 -5.64
C ASP A 164 24.73 -3.08 -5.72
N PRO A 165 25.88 -2.42 -5.48
CA PRO A 165 25.95 -0.96 -5.49
C PRO A 165 25.51 -0.32 -6.81
N VAL A 166 25.70 -0.98 -7.95
CA VAL A 166 25.34 -0.45 -9.28
C VAL A 166 23.82 -0.46 -9.43
N ASN A 167 23.16 -1.57 -9.09
CA ASN A 167 21.72 -1.69 -9.11
C ASN A 167 21.06 -0.73 -8.11
N LEU A 168 21.66 -0.49 -6.94
CA LEU A 168 21.18 0.50 -5.97
C LEU A 168 21.21 1.92 -6.54
N ILE A 169 22.28 2.31 -7.20
CA ILE A 169 22.38 3.63 -7.85
C ILE A 169 21.32 3.76 -8.95
N GLU A 170 21.12 2.73 -9.75
CA GLU A 170 20.10 2.73 -10.81
C GLU A 170 18.69 2.89 -10.22
N ILE A 171 18.34 2.13 -9.18
CA ILE A 171 17.04 2.22 -8.49
C ILE A 171 16.85 3.61 -7.90
N ASN A 172 17.86 4.14 -7.22
CA ASN A 172 17.79 5.48 -6.63
C ASN A 172 17.57 6.55 -7.70
N ASN A 173 18.26 6.47 -8.84
CA ASN A 173 18.06 7.38 -9.94
C ASN A 173 16.65 7.30 -10.54
N ILE A 174 16.11 6.09 -10.68
CA ILE A 174 14.73 5.85 -11.13
C ILE A 174 13.74 6.50 -10.17
N ILE A 175 13.89 6.27 -8.86
CA ILE A 175 12.99 6.83 -7.83
C ILE A 175 13.10 8.34 -7.78
N ILE A 176 14.30 8.91 -7.81
CA ILE A 176 14.52 10.36 -7.83
C ILE A 176 13.89 10.98 -9.07
N THR A 177 14.11 10.37 -10.24
CA THR A 177 13.49 10.82 -11.50
C THR A 177 11.98 10.83 -11.40
N TYR A 178 11.42 9.80 -10.79
CA TYR A 178 9.97 9.70 -10.57
C TYR A 178 9.45 10.82 -9.65
N VAL A 179 10.13 11.04 -8.52
CA VAL A 179 9.78 12.12 -7.57
C VAL A 179 9.80 13.48 -8.24
N LEU A 180 10.85 13.77 -9.03
CA LEU A 180 11.02 15.08 -9.67
C LEU A 180 10.08 15.30 -10.85
N ASN A 181 9.80 14.27 -11.63
CA ASN A 181 9.11 14.39 -12.92
C ASN A 181 7.64 13.96 -12.91
N VAL A 182 7.18 13.25 -11.87
CA VAL A 182 5.79 12.72 -11.84
C VAL A 182 4.99 13.32 -10.69
N LEU A 183 5.46 13.23 -9.45
CA LEU A 183 4.69 13.67 -8.30
C LEU A 183 4.27 15.15 -8.33
N PRO A 184 5.12 16.11 -8.77
CA PRO A 184 4.70 17.51 -8.83
C PRO A 184 3.53 17.73 -9.77
N TYR A 185 3.43 16.95 -10.86
CA TYR A 185 2.31 17.04 -11.79
C TYR A 185 1.04 16.41 -11.22
N LEU A 186 1.14 15.25 -10.56
CA LEU A 186 0.00 14.66 -9.86
C LEU A 186 -0.54 15.62 -8.81
N ASN A 187 0.31 16.18 -7.98
CA ASN A 187 -0.07 17.14 -6.94
C ASN A 187 -0.79 18.39 -7.53
N LYS A 188 -0.28 18.94 -8.64
CA LYS A 188 -0.91 20.10 -9.32
C LYS A 188 -2.31 19.78 -9.82
N THR A 189 -2.58 18.54 -10.22
CA THR A 189 -3.91 18.11 -10.70
C THR A 189 -4.85 17.71 -9.57
N GLY A 190 -4.36 17.68 -8.33
CA GLY A 190 -5.10 17.21 -7.15
C GLY A 190 -5.29 15.69 -7.15
N VAL A 191 -4.56 14.95 -7.99
CA VAL A 191 -4.61 13.49 -8.03
C VAL A 191 -3.61 12.93 -7.02
N VAL A 192 -4.10 12.05 -6.16
CA VAL A 192 -3.30 11.28 -5.22
C VAL A 192 -3.41 9.81 -5.58
N HIS A 193 -2.28 9.14 -5.69
CA HIS A 193 -2.26 7.69 -5.95
C HIS A 193 -2.67 6.89 -4.71
N GLY A 194 -2.14 7.25 -3.54
CA GLY A 194 -2.50 6.67 -2.25
C GLY A 194 -1.98 5.26 -1.99
N ASP A 195 -1.34 4.60 -2.96
CA ASP A 195 -0.78 3.24 -2.80
C ASP A 195 0.59 3.07 -3.49
N ILE A 196 1.43 4.11 -3.44
CA ILE A 196 2.78 4.02 -4.01
C ILE A 196 3.65 3.10 -3.15
N LYS A 197 4.13 2.03 -3.75
CA LYS A 197 5.02 1.01 -3.15
C LYS A 197 5.76 0.24 -4.24
N ALA A 198 6.84 -0.43 -3.93
CA ALA A 198 7.64 -1.15 -4.92
C ALA A 198 6.86 -2.17 -5.78
N PRO A 199 5.87 -2.94 -5.26
CA PRO A 199 5.04 -3.80 -6.09
C PRO A 199 4.16 -3.08 -7.12
N ASN A 200 3.84 -1.79 -6.89
CA ASN A 200 2.98 -0.98 -7.75
C ASN A 200 3.77 -0.11 -8.75
N ILE A 201 5.08 -0.28 -8.82
CA ILE A 201 5.95 0.34 -9.85
C ILE A 201 6.50 -0.78 -10.71
N LEU A 202 6.12 -0.83 -11.98
CA LEU A 202 6.59 -1.82 -12.93
C LEU A 202 7.49 -1.17 -13.97
N PHE A 203 8.42 -1.92 -14.51
CA PHE A 203 9.21 -1.47 -15.65
C PHE A 203 8.50 -1.79 -16.96
N SER A 204 8.60 -0.90 -17.94
CA SER A 204 8.14 -1.19 -19.30
C SER A 204 8.94 -2.35 -19.89
N LYS A 205 8.28 -3.24 -20.65
CA LYS A 205 8.97 -4.31 -21.40
C LYS A 205 9.89 -3.77 -22.48
N GLU A 206 9.52 -2.63 -23.06
CA GLU A 206 10.23 -2.00 -24.17
C GLU A 206 11.46 -1.22 -23.67
N ASN A 207 11.36 -0.65 -22.46
CA ASN A 207 12.42 0.10 -21.83
C ASN A 207 12.42 -0.16 -20.32
N VAL A 208 13.29 -1.05 -19.89
CA VAL A 208 13.42 -1.47 -18.47
C VAL A 208 13.69 -0.29 -17.52
N LYS A 209 14.18 0.83 -18.04
CA LYS A 209 14.50 2.02 -17.23
C LYS A 209 13.34 2.99 -17.02
N ILE A 210 12.18 2.76 -17.65
CA ILE A 210 10.99 3.58 -17.41
C ILE A 210 10.11 2.91 -16.36
N PRO A 211 10.05 3.46 -15.13
CA PRO A 211 9.12 2.99 -14.11
C PRO A 211 7.70 3.46 -14.46
N VAL A 212 6.72 2.56 -14.38
CA VAL A 212 5.32 2.84 -14.66
C VAL A 212 4.50 2.54 -13.41
N LEU A 213 3.77 3.53 -12.92
CA LEU A 213 2.88 3.41 -11.77
C LEU A 213 1.57 2.74 -12.19
N ILE A 214 1.17 1.74 -11.40
CA ILE A 214 -0.02 0.92 -11.63
C ILE A 214 -0.88 0.85 -10.36
N ASP A 215 -2.08 0.28 -10.49
CA ASP A 215 -3.01 -0.03 -9.38
C ASP A 215 -3.57 1.22 -8.68
N TRP A 216 -4.48 1.89 -9.36
CA TRP A 216 -5.17 3.11 -8.91
C TRP A 216 -6.34 2.83 -7.95
N GLY A 217 -6.44 1.63 -7.39
CA GLY A 217 -7.57 1.19 -6.56
C GLY A 217 -7.74 1.92 -5.23
N LEU A 218 -6.71 2.61 -4.73
CA LEU A 218 -6.75 3.44 -3.51
C LEU A 218 -6.61 4.94 -3.82
N SER A 219 -6.63 5.30 -5.09
CA SER A 219 -6.44 6.68 -5.52
C SER A 219 -7.69 7.52 -5.24
N TYR A 220 -7.49 8.80 -5.09
CA TYR A 220 -8.56 9.78 -4.99
C TYR A 220 -8.19 11.09 -5.66
N VAL A 221 -9.21 11.89 -5.97
CA VAL A 221 -9.04 13.21 -6.56
C VAL A 221 -9.51 14.25 -5.56
N SER A 222 -8.60 15.12 -5.13
CA SER A 222 -8.95 16.30 -4.37
C SER A 222 -9.60 17.31 -5.31
N ASN A 223 -10.78 17.79 -4.98
CA ASN A 223 -11.40 18.91 -5.69
C ASN A 223 -10.81 20.20 -5.14
N ASN A 224 -9.87 20.80 -5.85
CA ASN A 224 -9.28 22.07 -5.47
C ASN A 224 -10.32 23.18 -5.21
N ASP A 225 -11.49 23.08 -5.86
CA ASP A 225 -12.60 24.03 -5.70
C ASP A 225 -13.45 23.77 -4.44
N LYS A 226 -13.42 22.53 -3.92
CA LYS A 226 -14.07 22.14 -2.69
C LYS A 226 -12.99 21.72 -1.69
N LYS A 227 -12.58 22.60 -0.82
CA LYS A 227 -11.57 22.39 0.24
C LYS A 227 -11.95 21.27 1.24
N GLY A 228 -12.64 20.23 0.78
CA GLY A 228 -13.12 19.12 1.60
C GLY A 228 -12.24 17.88 1.46
N ILE A 229 -12.21 17.11 2.52
CA ILE A 229 -11.56 15.79 2.56
C ILE A 229 -12.36 14.83 1.67
N PRO A 230 -11.72 14.11 0.73
CA PRO A 230 -12.40 13.09 -0.07
C PRO A 230 -13.07 12.04 0.80
N GLU A 231 -14.30 11.65 0.44
CA GLU A 231 -15.08 10.68 1.23
C GLU A 231 -14.35 9.34 1.40
N ASP A 232 -13.61 8.91 0.37
CA ASP A 232 -12.83 7.68 0.38
C ASP A 232 -11.78 7.65 1.48
N LEU A 233 -11.25 8.81 1.87
CA LEU A 233 -10.22 8.89 2.90
C LEU A 233 -10.76 8.54 4.31
N TYR A 234 -12.04 8.79 4.57
CA TYR A 234 -12.67 8.45 5.85
C TYR A 234 -12.82 6.93 6.07
N THR A 235 -12.81 6.16 5.01
CA THR A 235 -12.95 4.69 5.03
C THR A 235 -11.68 3.95 4.60
N LEU A 236 -10.60 4.70 4.33
CA LEU A 236 -9.35 4.15 3.84
C LEU A 236 -8.75 3.18 4.86
N ARG A 237 -8.43 1.97 4.41
CA ARG A 237 -7.64 1.03 5.21
C ARG A 237 -6.19 1.49 5.26
N ILE A 238 -5.69 1.67 6.47
CA ILE A 238 -4.30 2.07 6.69
C ILE A 238 -3.37 1.00 6.17
N GLN A 239 -2.39 1.43 5.38
CA GLN A 239 -1.31 0.62 4.86
C GLN A 239 0.02 1.10 5.45
N TRP A 240 1.04 0.26 5.41
CA TRP A 240 2.37 0.58 5.96
C TRP A 240 3.09 1.71 5.20
N GLN A 241 2.73 1.91 3.92
CA GLN A 241 3.23 3.00 3.08
C GLN A 241 2.46 4.32 3.24
N HIS A 242 1.50 4.41 4.15
CA HIS A 242 0.79 5.66 4.45
C HIS A 242 1.44 6.41 5.61
N PRO A 243 1.35 7.76 5.63
CA PRO A 243 1.70 8.55 6.81
C PRO A 243 0.98 8.05 8.07
N PHE A 244 1.65 8.12 9.20
CA PHE A 244 1.03 7.71 10.47
C PHE A 244 -0.26 8.47 10.79
N SER A 245 -0.38 9.70 10.31
CA SER A 245 -1.58 10.52 10.48
C SER A 245 -2.80 10.06 9.68
N THR A 246 -2.66 9.11 8.76
CA THR A 246 -3.77 8.65 7.92
C THR A 246 -4.98 8.18 8.75
N PHE A 247 -4.76 7.58 9.92
CA PHE A 247 -5.87 7.14 10.77
C PHE A 247 -6.65 8.29 11.41
N LEU A 248 -6.11 9.51 11.45
CA LEU A 248 -6.82 10.69 11.93
C LEU A 248 -8.01 11.06 11.04
N PHE A 249 -8.05 10.58 9.78
CA PHE A 249 -9.20 10.78 8.90
C PHE A 249 -10.37 9.84 9.22
N SER A 250 -10.19 8.80 10.05
CA SER A 250 -11.31 7.95 10.46
C SER A 250 -12.37 8.77 11.18
N ARG A 251 -13.64 8.66 10.76
CA ARG A 251 -14.78 9.36 11.40
C ARG A 251 -14.85 9.12 12.90
N ASP A 252 -14.58 7.87 13.31
CA ASP A 252 -14.57 7.51 14.73
C ASP A 252 -13.47 8.26 15.51
N VAL A 253 -12.28 8.37 14.93
CA VAL A 253 -11.15 9.06 15.58
C VAL A 253 -11.43 10.57 15.68
N VAL A 254 -11.96 11.16 14.62
CA VAL A 254 -12.36 12.57 14.61
C VAL A 254 -13.41 12.85 15.69
N ALA A 255 -14.46 12.02 15.74
CA ALA A 255 -15.53 12.17 16.73
C ALA A 255 -15.01 12.03 18.17
N GLN A 256 -14.14 11.04 18.42
CA GLN A 256 -13.50 10.86 19.73
C GLN A 256 -12.64 12.05 20.11
N TYR A 257 -11.87 12.61 19.17
CA TYR A 257 -11.01 13.75 19.46
C TYR A 257 -11.83 15.01 19.73
N VAL A 258 -12.86 15.28 18.95
CA VAL A 258 -13.79 16.41 19.19
C VAL A 258 -14.47 16.28 20.56
N SER A 259 -14.93 15.06 20.90
CA SER A 259 -15.52 14.80 22.22
C SER A 259 -14.51 15.05 23.36
N PHE A 260 -13.26 14.63 23.19
CA PHE A 260 -12.18 14.87 24.13
C PHE A 260 -11.91 16.37 24.32
N LEU A 261 -11.83 17.13 23.22
CA LEU A 261 -11.63 18.59 23.29
C LEU A 261 -12.80 19.31 24.03
N ASN A 262 -14.04 18.89 23.75
CA ASN A 262 -15.22 19.39 24.44
C ASN A 262 -15.20 19.08 25.94
N LYS A 263 -14.72 17.90 26.33
CA LYS A 263 -14.52 17.54 27.74
C LYS A 263 -13.50 18.46 28.40
N LEU A 264 -12.33 18.68 27.79
CA LEU A 264 -11.32 19.60 28.32
C LEU A 264 -11.91 21.03 28.54
N LYS A 265 -12.71 21.49 27.55
CA LYS A 265 -13.39 22.76 27.62
C LYS A 265 -14.36 22.84 28.82
N HIS A 266 -15.21 21.83 28.98
CA HIS A 266 -16.19 21.76 30.06
C HIS A 266 -15.50 21.74 31.44
N GLU A 267 -14.41 21.00 31.56
CA GLU A 267 -13.61 20.87 32.78
C GLU A 267 -12.65 22.08 32.99
N LYS A 268 -12.65 23.05 32.08
CA LYS A 268 -11.75 24.23 32.09
C LYS A 268 -10.26 23.85 32.12
N ILE A 269 -9.94 22.67 31.56
CA ILE A 269 -8.55 22.23 31.47
C ILE A 269 -7.90 22.89 30.25
N LYS A 270 -6.70 23.41 30.47
CA LYS A 270 -5.89 24.03 29.43
C LYS A 270 -5.51 22.98 28.35
N ILE A 271 -5.64 23.34 27.07
CA ILE A 271 -5.22 22.50 25.97
C ILE A 271 -3.71 22.64 25.79
N THR A 272 -2.98 21.65 26.22
CA THR A 272 -1.52 21.59 26.12
C THR A 272 -1.08 20.31 25.40
N ARG A 273 0.20 20.21 25.10
CA ARG A 273 0.79 18.97 24.56
C ARG A 273 0.53 17.78 25.49
N GLU A 274 0.65 17.98 26.77
CA GLU A 274 0.45 16.95 27.80
C GLU A 274 -1.00 16.49 27.86
N SER A 275 -1.97 17.43 27.82
CA SER A 275 -3.39 17.09 27.85
C SER A 275 -3.78 16.29 26.58
N ILE A 276 -3.31 16.69 25.40
CA ILE A 276 -3.57 15.96 24.15
C ILE A 276 -2.87 14.59 24.16
N ARG A 277 -1.68 14.47 24.77
CA ARG A 277 -0.97 13.20 24.90
C ARG A 277 -1.79 12.13 25.61
N ILE A 278 -2.61 12.51 26.60
CA ILE A 278 -3.54 11.61 27.30
C ILE A 278 -4.54 10.98 26.33
N PHE A 279 -4.96 11.70 25.29
CA PHE A 279 -5.81 11.19 24.24
C PHE A 279 -5.05 10.28 23.27
N VAL A 280 -3.82 10.65 22.89
CA VAL A 280 -3.06 9.95 21.83
C VAL A 280 -2.56 8.58 22.29
N ILE A 281 -2.19 8.40 23.55
CA ILE A 281 -1.66 7.12 24.06
C ILE A 281 -2.68 5.96 23.91
N PRO A 282 -3.94 6.08 24.38
CA PRO A 282 -4.95 5.04 24.15
C PRO A 282 -5.29 4.85 22.66
N LEU A 283 -5.29 5.94 21.90
CA LEU A 283 -5.52 5.90 20.46
C LEU A 283 -4.46 5.07 19.74
N PHE A 284 -3.18 5.25 20.09
CA PHE A 284 -2.09 4.41 19.57
C PHE A 284 -2.24 2.94 19.96
N SER A 285 -2.64 2.65 21.19
CA SER A 285 -2.90 1.29 21.65
C SER A 285 -4.00 0.60 20.82
N ASN A 286 -5.06 1.34 20.51
CA ASN A 286 -6.13 0.87 19.63
C ASN A 286 -5.65 0.67 18.19
N PHE A 287 -4.84 1.60 17.66
CA PHE A 287 -4.22 1.48 16.35
C PHE A 287 -3.42 0.19 16.25
N LYS A 288 -2.55 -0.08 17.21
CA LYS A 288 -1.71 -1.29 17.29
C LYS A 288 -2.56 -2.57 17.26
N LYS A 289 -3.66 -2.62 18.01
CA LYS A 289 -4.56 -3.77 18.05
C LYS A 289 -5.31 -3.99 16.74
N LYS A 290 -5.86 -2.91 16.16
CA LYS A 290 -6.67 -3.00 14.93
C LYS A 290 -5.84 -3.19 13.67
N ASN A 291 -4.58 -2.74 13.66
CA ASN A 291 -3.68 -2.75 12.49
C ASN A 291 -2.39 -3.53 12.76
N THR A 292 -2.49 -4.66 13.45
CA THR A 292 -1.35 -5.47 13.90
C THR A 292 -0.35 -5.78 12.77
N ARG A 293 -0.84 -6.13 11.59
CA ARG A 293 0.04 -6.40 10.43
C ARG A 293 0.86 -5.17 10.03
N VAL A 294 0.21 -4.03 9.88
CA VAL A 294 0.88 -2.76 9.52
C VAL A 294 1.89 -2.36 10.60
N TYR A 295 1.46 -2.43 11.86
CA TYR A 295 2.31 -2.16 13.01
C TYR A 295 3.58 -3.03 13.01
N ASN A 296 3.43 -4.34 12.80
CA ASN A 296 4.56 -5.28 12.82
C ASN A 296 5.53 -5.02 11.65
N ILE A 297 5.05 -4.65 10.47
CA ILE A 297 5.91 -4.28 9.33
C ILE A 297 6.73 -3.03 9.70
N LEU A 298 6.08 -1.97 10.17
CA LEU A 298 6.75 -0.73 10.56
C LEU A 298 7.76 -0.96 11.70
N LYS A 299 7.38 -1.75 12.71
CA LYS A 299 8.28 -2.13 13.80
C LYS A 299 9.50 -2.90 13.30
N SER A 300 9.32 -3.84 12.35
CA SER A 300 10.43 -4.59 11.76
C SER A 300 11.42 -3.69 11.00
N VAL A 301 10.89 -2.75 10.20
CA VAL A 301 11.73 -1.76 9.51
C VAL A 301 12.52 -0.94 10.51
N PHE A 302 11.86 -0.43 11.55
CA PHE A 302 12.49 0.36 12.59
C PHE A 302 13.55 -0.44 13.36
N SER A 303 13.26 -1.70 13.71
CA SER A 303 14.20 -2.63 14.35
C SER A 303 15.44 -2.87 13.50
N SER A 304 15.29 -3.06 12.20
CA SER A 304 16.41 -3.29 11.28
C SER A 304 17.30 -2.05 11.16
N SER A 305 16.73 -0.86 11.16
CA SER A 305 17.47 0.40 11.18
C SER A 305 18.27 0.56 12.49
N PHE A 306 17.66 0.13 13.59
CA PHE A 306 18.27 0.20 14.92
C PHE A 306 19.48 -0.73 15.03
N ASP A 307 19.43 -1.92 14.41
CA ASP A 307 20.53 -2.89 14.42
C ASP A 307 21.80 -2.40 13.76
N THR A 308 21.67 -1.63 12.71
CA THR A 308 22.83 -1.09 11.98
C THR A 308 23.53 0.04 12.73
N GLY A 309 22.79 0.84 13.52
CA GLY A 309 23.33 2.03 14.17
C GLY A 309 23.64 1.90 15.68
N TYR A 310 22.96 1.00 16.40
CA TYR A 310 22.94 1.00 17.86
C TYR A 310 23.60 -0.20 18.54
N LYS A 311 24.04 -1.21 17.81
CA LYS A 311 24.72 -2.39 18.43
C LYS A 311 25.90 -2.00 19.34
N ALA A 312 26.52 -0.87 19.06
CA ALA A 312 27.64 -0.37 19.86
C ALA A 312 27.24 0.25 21.20
N TYR A 313 25.96 0.62 21.39
CA TYR A 313 25.52 1.38 22.56
C TYR A 313 24.72 0.59 23.59
N ILE A 314 24.27 -0.62 23.25
CA ILE A 314 23.44 -1.43 24.17
C ILE A 314 24.36 -2.41 24.94
N LYS A 315 24.58 -2.16 26.22
CA LYS A 315 25.35 -3.03 27.11
C LYS A 315 24.69 -4.38 27.36
N ASP A 316 23.34 -4.46 27.30
CA ASP A 316 22.56 -5.68 27.48
C ASP A 316 21.88 -6.06 26.15
N ASN A 317 22.48 -7.01 25.45
CA ASN A 317 22.11 -7.43 24.10
C ASN A 317 21.14 -8.64 24.12
N THR A 318 20.34 -8.81 25.18
CA THR A 318 19.29 -9.84 25.18
C THR A 318 18.20 -9.47 24.18
N PRO A 319 17.66 -10.43 23.40
CA PRO A 319 16.58 -10.17 22.45
C PRO A 319 15.36 -9.47 23.08
N SER A 320 15.04 -9.83 24.33
CA SER A 320 13.92 -9.25 25.08
C SER A 320 14.12 -7.77 25.43
N SER A 321 15.32 -7.39 25.89
CA SER A 321 15.63 -5.99 26.24
C SER A 321 15.64 -5.12 24.98
N ARG A 322 16.18 -5.64 23.90
CA ARG A 322 16.22 -4.96 22.60
C ARG A 322 14.82 -4.71 22.04
N ASP A 323 13.97 -5.74 22.00
CA ASP A 323 12.59 -5.61 21.50
C ASP A 323 11.79 -4.56 22.29
N ASN A 324 11.99 -4.49 23.62
CA ASN A 324 11.37 -3.47 24.46
C ASN A 324 11.87 -2.06 24.16
N ILE A 325 13.16 -1.87 23.93
CA ILE A 325 13.74 -0.56 23.57
C ILE A 325 13.21 -0.11 22.20
N VAL A 326 13.23 -0.99 21.21
CA VAL A 326 12.69 -0.70 19.87
C VAL A 326 11.21 -0.34 19.95
N GLU A 327 10.43 -1.10 20.70
CA GLU A 327 9.01 -0.85 20.92
C GLU A 327 8.78 0.54 21.56
N GLN A 328 9.54 0.87 22.58
CA GLN A 328 9.42 2.14 23.28
C GLN A 328 9.78 3.33 22.38
N ILE A 329 10.90 3.25 21.64
CA ILE A 329 11.33 4.31 20.74
C ILE A 329 10.33 4.48 19.60
N PHE A 330 9.90 3.42 18.96
CA PHE A 330 8.91 3.46 17.88
C PHE A 330 7.57 4.04 18.34
N SER A 331 7.10 3.59 19.51
CA SER A 331 5.84 4.09 20.11
C SER A 331 5.92 5.58 20.40
N ASN A 332 7.03 6.05 20.99
CA ASN A 332 7.24 7.46 21.27
C ASN A 332 7.32 8.30 19.99
N TYR A 333 7.99 7.79 18.95
CA TYR A 333 8.07 8.48 17.67
C TYR A 333 6.68 8.64 17.04
N PHE A 334 5.91 7.55 16.98
CA PHE A 334 4.54 7.55 16.45
C PHE A 334 3.64 8.52 17.23
N ILE A 335 3.64 8.43 18.58
CA ILE A 335 2.84 9.27 19.45
C ILE A 335 3.20 10.74 19.26
N ASN A 336 4.48 11.08 19.22
CA ASN A 336 4.91 12.47 19.04
C ASN A 336 4.53 13.00 17.66
N TYR A 337 4.66 12.22 16.59
CA TYR A 337 4.23 12.61 15.26
C TYR A 337 2.74 12.97 15.23
N VAL A 338 1.90 12.13 15.82
CA VAL A 338 0.45 12.36 15.89
C VAL A 338 0.12 13.58 16.75
N LEU A 339 0.81 13.75 17.89
CA LEU A 339 0.69 14.91 18.75
C LEU A 339 0.99 16.19 17.99
N ASP A 340 2.06 16.23 17.20
CA ASP A 340 2.46 17.42 16.45
C ASP A 340 1.37 17.81 15.44
N VAL A 341 0.77 16.85 14.76
CA VAL A 341 -0.36 17.11 13.86
C VAL A 341 -1.57 17.66 14.61
N LEU A 342 -1.97 17.00 15.70
CA LEU A 342 -3.14 17.43 16.46
C LEU A 342 -2.95 18.83 17.06
N ILE A 343 -1.76 19.14 17.58
CA ILE A 343 -1.44 20.45 18.13
C ILE A 343 -1.45 21.54 17.06
N ALA A 344 -0.81 21.27 15.92
CA ALA A 344 -0.68 22.25 14.85
C ALA A 344 -2.03 22.64 14.22
N TYR A 345 -3.01 21.74 14.25
CA TYR A 345 -4.30 21.94 13.60
C TYR A 345 -5.49 22.01 14.59
N THR A 346 -5.23 22.17 15.89
CA THR A 346 -6.25 22.48 16.90
C THR A 346 -6.13 23.95 17.29
N THR A 347 -7.25 24.68 17.28
CA THR A 347 -7.29 26.09 17.70
C THR A 347 -7.19 26.21 19.21
N ASN A 348 -6.77 27.42 19.69
CA ASN A 348 -6.75 27.80 21.11
C ASN A 348 -5.84 26.91 22.00
N ILE A 349 -4.74 26.41 21.43
CA ILE A 349 -3.70 25.72 22.20
C ILE A 349 -3.06 26.77 23.18
N GLY A 350 -2.97 26.38 24.44
CA GLY A 350 -2.32 27.20 25.43
C GLY A 350 -3.23 28.22 26.14
N GLU A 351 -4.45 28.44 25.67
CA GLU A 351 -5.43 29.37 26.28
C GLU A 351 -6.43 28.61 27.16
N ASN A 352 -7.01 29.34 28.12
CA ASN A 352 -8.18 28.85 28.84
C ASN A 352 -9.32 28.72 27.81
N ALA A 353 -9.92 27.56 27.70
CA ALA A 353 -10.83 27.18 26.62
C ALA A 353 -12.20 27.91 26.74
N THR A 354 -12.21 29.25 26.59
CA THR A 354 -13.44 30.07 26.58
C THR A 354 -14.05 30.20 25.17
N GLY A 355 -13.24 30.02 24.12
CA GLY A 355 -13.67 30.12 22.75
C GLY A 355 -14.12 28.79 22.12
N SER A 356 -14.45 28.81 20.83
CA SER A 356 -14.68 27.61 20.03
C SER A 356 -13.36 26.88 19.79
N ILE A 357 -13.27 25.62 20.25
CA ILE A 357 -12.11 24.75 20.01
C ILE A 357 -12.44 23.93 18.78
N VAL A 358 -11.62 24.03 17.75
CA VAL A 358 -11.83 23.31 16.48
C VAL A 358 -10.56 22.55 16.11
N PHE A 359 -10.72 21.30 15.77
CA PHE A 359 -9.70 20.54 15.06
C PHE A 359 -9.93 20.69 13.55
N ASP A 360 -9.07 21.47 12.89
CA ASP A 360 -9.18 21.74 11.46
C ASP A 360 -8.47 20.66 10.63
N LEU A 361 -9.13 19.50 10.55
CA LEU A 361 -8.65 18.37 9.78
C LEU A 361 -8.59 18.70 8.27
N SER A 362 -9.52 19.56 7.78
CA SER A 362 -9.52 19.98 6.36
C SER A 362 -8.29 20.82 6.03
N LYS A 363 -7.89 21.71 6.94
CA LYS A 363 -6.66 22.48 6.79
C LYS A 363 -5.43 21.56 6.76
N TYR A 364 -5.36 20.60 7.69
CA TYR A 364 -4.28 19.61 7.72
C TYR A 364 -4.21 18.82 6.39
N PHE A 365 -5.36 18.37 5.90
CA PHE A 365 -5.44 17.65 4.63
C PHE A 365 -4.87 18.49 3.48
N ASN A 366 -5.33 19.74 3.34
CA ASN A 366 -4.95 20.60 2.20
C ASN A 366 -3.52 21.14 2.30
N ASP A 367 -3.03 21.45 3.50
CA ASP A 367 -1.72 22.07 3.68
C ASP A 367 -0.57 21.05 3.67
N VAL A 368 -0.82 19.83 4.17
CA VAL A 368 0.25 18.84 4.41
C VAL A 368 -0.04 17.49 3.77
N TYR A 369 -1.15 16.87 4.13
CA TYR A 369 -1.36 15.45 3.82
C TYR A 369 -1.42 15.21 2.29
N LEU A 370 -2.18 16.03 1.59
CA LEU A 370 -2.39 15.93 0.15
C LEU A 370 -1.07 15.88 -0.65
N TYR A 371 -0.10 16.67 -0.24
CA TYR A 371 1.20 16.80 -0.94
C TYR A 371 2.24 15.77 -0.49
N ASN A 372 2.03 15.14 0.64
CA ASN A 372 3.06 14.29 1.26
C ASN A 372 2.72 12.80 1.24
N VAL A 373 1.46 12.41 1.05
CA VAL A 373 1.06 11.00 1.13
C VAL A 373 1.77 10.14 0.08
N ASP A 374 1.86 10.60 -1.17
CA ASP A 374 2.56 9.87 -2.22
C ASP A 374 4.09 9.94 -2.08
N ILE A 375 4.63 11.03 -1.55
CA ILE A 375 6.05 11.13 -1.17
C ILE A 375 6.37 10.12 -0.08
N TRP A 376 5.50 9.98 0.93
CA TRP A 376 5.66 8.96 1.97
C TRP A 376 5.67 7.55 1.38
N GLY A 377 4.78 7.27 0.42
CA GLY A 377 4.77 6.02 -0.32
C GLY A 377 6.11 5.75 -1.03
N ILE A 378 6.68 6.75 -1.71
CA ILE A 378 8.01 6.65 -2.32
C ILE A 378 9.09 6.37 -1.28
N VAL A 379 9.11 7.12 -0.17
CA VAL A 379 10.09 6.90 0.91
C VAL A 379 9.98 5.48 1.47
N SER A 380 8.78 4.93 1.54
CA SER A 380 8.55 3.57 2.02
C SER A 380 9.22 2.48 1.16
N ILE A 381 9.52 2.77 -0.11
CA ILE A 381 10.26 1.84 -0.98
C ILE A 381 11.66 1.58 -0.42
N PHE A 382 12.28 2.61 0.17
CA PHE A 382 13.61 2.50 0.77
C PHE A 382 13.63 1.66 2.05
N TYR A 383 12.47 1.36 2.66
CA TYR A 383 12.39 0.46 3.81
C TYR A 383 12.94 -0.94 3.50
N GLN A 384 12.85 -1.37 2.26
CA GLN A 384 13.40 -2.67 1.85
C GLN A 384 14.93 -2.71 2.01
N TYR A 385 15.63 -1.60 1.80
CA TYR A 385 17.09 -1.53 2.03
C TYR A 385 17.46 -1.73 3.50
N LEU A 386 16.58 -1.29 4.41
CA LEU A 386 16.78 -1.44 5.85
C LEU A 386 16.51 -2.87 6.33
N LEU A 387 15.75 -3.67 5.55
CA LEU A 387 15.44 -5.06 5.86
C LEU A 387 16.53 -6.03 5.37
N PHE A 388 17.46 -5.58 4.53
CA PHE A 388 18.57 -6.43 4.09
C PHE A 388 19.69 -6.45 5.14
N PRO A 389 20.21 -7.64 5.53
CA PRO A 389 21.34 -7.71 6.45
C PRO A 389 22.56 -7.03 5.86
N SER A 390 23.20 -6.17 6.63
CA SER A 390 24.42 -5.41 6.26
C SER A 390 25.57 -6.31 5.78
N THR A 391 25.59 -7.59 6.16
CA THR A 391 26.57 -8.59 5.72
C THR A 391 26.53 -8.90 4.22
N LYS A 392 25.49 -8.44 3.49
CA LYS A 392 25.42 -8.57 2.02
C LYS A 392 26.00 -7.37 1.27
N PHE A 393 26.24 -6.28 1.95
CA PHE A 393 26.82 -5.07 1.38
C PHE A 393 28.27 -4.95 1.84
N ASN A 394 29.22 -5.44 1.04
CA ASN A 394 30.60 -4.98 1.12
C ASN A 394 30.67 -3.54 0.58
N MET A 395 30.11 -2.60 1.31
CA MET A 395 30.34 -1.19 1.01
C MET A 395 31.73 -0.86 1.55
N PRO A 396 32.67 -0.36 0.73
CA PRO A 396 33.89 0.24 1.26
C PRO A 396 33.45 1.40 2.18
N VAL A 397 33.99 1.41 3.37
CA VAL A 397 33.82 2.47 4.37
C VAL A 397 34.42 3.76 3.81
#